data_f0a8ed49f182bed4e31db6f986e9f801
#
_entry.id   f0a8ed49f182bed4e31db6f986e9f801
#
_cell.length_a   1.000
_cell.length_b   1.000
_cell.length_c   1.000
_cell.angle_alpha   90.00
_cell.angle_beta   90.00
_cell.angle_gamma   90.00
#
_symmetry.space_group_name_H-M   'P 1'
#
loop_
_entity.id
_entity.type
_entity.pdbx_description
1 polymer ?
#
loop_
_entity_poly.entity_id
_entity_poly.type
_entity_poly.pdbx_seq_one_letter_code
_entity_poly.pdbx_strand_id
1 'polypeptide(L)'
;MKQLYRRKKHRRSRRVQYNYDFEIMSLVIFAVISGHFLLIRQFPTVKSKVFGRLLGVCLGECIANILSCIGLANAAIVPLIWNELFTFAFFALEGAASYLMFRYMEEVCSFSGVAGRMIKYMGKVPFFFFEIMLLATPWMGFFFYFKDGSYYQGNFAWFGYVLSLIHISEPT
;
A
#
# COMPACT_ATOMS: atom_id res chain seq x y z
N MET A 1 26.50 -40.71 -0.52
CA MET A 1 26.50 -39.42 0.22
C MET A 1 26.89 -38.19 -0.60
N LYS A 2 27.85 -38.22 -1.52
CA LYS A 2 28.27 -37.04 -2.33
C LYS A 2 27.22 -36.52 -3.31
N GLN A 3 26.26 -37.33 -3.79
CA GLN A 3 25.22 -36.88 -4.71
C GLN A 3 24.09 -36.08 -4.02
N LEU A 4 23.78 -36.37 -2.76
CA LEU A 4 22.81 -35.61 -1.98
C LEU A 4 23.30 -34.21 -1.61
N TYR A 5 24.61 -34.06 -1.44
CA TYR A 5 25.22 -32.75 -1.17
C TYR A 5 25.22 -31.83 -2.41
N ARG A 6 25.36 -32.40 -3.63
CA ARG A 6 25.26 -31.65 -4.88
C ARG A 6 23.85 -31.15 -5.19
N ARG A 7 22.80 -31.90 -4.82
CA ARG A 7 21.41 -31.42 -5.01
C ARG A 7 21.00 -30.27 -4.07
N LYS A 8 21.61 -30.16 -2.90
CA LYS A 8 21.39 -29.01 -2.00
C LYS A 8 22.06 -27.73 -2.48
N LYS A 9 23.13 -27.80 -3.24
CA LYS A 9 23.86 -26.62 -3.74
C LYS A 9 23.21 -25.97 -4.96
N HIS A 10 22.24 -26.62 -5.61
CA HIS A 10 21.47 -26.08 -6.74
C HIS A 10 20.07 -25.56 -6.36
N ARG A 11 19.72 -25.45 -5.10
CA ARG A 11 18.76 -24.42 -4.69
C ARG A 11 19.47 -23.06 -4.76
N ARG A 12 19.84 -22.67 -5.96
CA ARG A 12 20.10 -21.26 -6.26
C ARG A 12 18.92 -20.52 -5.66
N SER A 13 19.18 -19.72 -4.64
CA SER A 13 18.35 -18.63 -4.23
C SER A 13 17.79 -18.03 -5.53
N ARG A 14 16.54 -18.29 -5.86
CA ARG A 14 15.83 -17.50 -6.85
C ARG A 14 15.83 -16.13 -6.23
N ARG A 15 16.74 -15.27 -6.67
CA ARG A 15 16.63 -13.84 -6.35
C ARG A 15 15.24 -13.48 -6.83
N VAL A 16 14.36 -13.16 -5.90
CA VAL A 16 13.06 -12.62 -6.25
C VAL A 16 13.38 -11.33 -6.98
N GLN A 17 13.16 -11.33 -8.29
CA GLN A 17 13.36 -10.16 -9.10
C GLN A 17 12.16 -9.28 -8.83
N TYR A 18 12.32 -8.30 -7.94
CA TYR A 18 11.31 -7.30 -7.69
C TYR A 18 11.22 -6.42 -8.93
N ASN A 19 10.10 -6.51 -9.63
CA ASN A 19 9.82 -5.65 -10.77
C ASN A 19 9.09 -4.40 -10.24
N TYR A 20 9.77 -3.26 -10.26
CA TYR A 20 9.23 -1.97 -9.85
C TYR A 20 8.89 -1.05 -11.04
N ASP A 21 8.89 -1.59 -12.26
CA ASP A 21 8.60 -0.81 -13.46
C ASP A 21 7.16 -0.26 -13.42
N PHE A 22 6.23 -1.06 -12.87
CA PHE A 22 4.84 -0.64 -12.71
C PHE A 22 4.70 0.52 -11.72
N GLU A 23 5.41 0.50 -10.61
CA GLU A 23 5.42 1.55 -9.59
C GLU A 23 6.03 2.84 -10.14
N ILE A 24 7.09 2.75 -10.95
CA ILE A 24 7.68 3.91 -11.61
C ILE A 24 6.67 4.54 -12.58
N MET A 25 6.00 3.73 -13.39
CA MET A 25 4.95 4.23 -14.29
C MET A 25 3.79 4.87 -13.53
N SER A 26 3.34 4.24 -12.43
CA SER A 26 2.30 4.80 -11.56
C SER A 26 2.74 6.12 -10.93
N LEU A 27 3.98 6.22 -10.46
CA LEU A 27 4.55 7.44 -9.90
C LEU A 27 4.53 8.58 -10.92
N VAL A 28 4.92 8.32 -12.16
CA VAL A 28 4.89 9.32 -13.25
C VAL A 28 3.46 9.78 -13.52
N ILE A 29 2.51 8.85 -13.62
CA ILE A 29 1.09 9.17 -13.84
C ILE A 29 0.54 10.04 -12.70
N PHE A 30 0.76 9.63 -11.44
CA PHE A 30 0.31 10.41 -10.29
C PHE A 30 1.00 11.77 -10.19
N ALA A 31 2.28 11.88 -10.55
CA ALA A 31 3.00 13.15 -10.59
C ALA A 31 2.39 14.11 -11.64
N VAL A 32 2.07 13.61 -12.83
CA VAL A 32 1.41 14.39 -13.89
C VAL A 32 0.03 14.86 -13.46
N ILE A 33 -0.80 13.94 -12.91
CA ILE A 33 -2.14 14.29 -12.41
C ILE A 33 -2.05 15.31 -11.27
N SER A 34 -1.11 15.15 -10.35
CA SER A 34 -0.91 16.08 -9.23
C SER A 34 -0.45 17.44 -9.71
N GLY A 35 0.47 17.49 -10.67
CA GLY A 35 0.92 18.75 -11.29
C GLY A 35 -0.23 19.47 -11.98
N HIS A 36 -1.01 18.77 -12.78
CA HIS A 36 -2.20 19.30 -13.44
C HIS A 36 -3.23 19.80 -12.42
N PHE A 37 -3.51 19.03 -11.38
CA PHE A 37 -4.42 19.42 -10.31
C PHE A 37 -3.98 20.69 -9.59
N LEU A 38 -2.69 20.84 -9.29
CA LEU A 38 -2.13 22.03 -8.64
C LEU A 38 -2.24 23.27 -9.52
N LEU A 39 -2.05 23.12 -10.84
CA LEU A 39 -2.15 24.22 -11.81
C LEU A 39 -3.59 24.71 -11.99
N ILE A 40 -4.58 23.79 -11.97
CA ILE A 40 -5.99 24.14 -12.25
C ILE A 40 -6.76 24.48 -10.97
N ARG A 41 -6.20 24.23 -9.79
CA ARG A 41 -6.87 24.45 -8.51
C ARG A 41 -7.24 25.94 -8.31
N GLN A 42 -8.40 26.32 -8.84
CA GLN A 42 -8.92 27.69 -8.70
C GLN A 42 -9.81 27.87 -7.46
N PHE A 43 -10.47 26.80 -6.97
CA PHE A 43 -11.40 26.88 -5.85
C PHE A 43 -11.13 25.80 -4.78
N PRO A 44 -10.95 26.19 -3.50
CA PRO A 44 -10.68 25.27 -2.41
C PRO A 44 -11.98 24.62 -1.87
N THR A 45 -12.63 23.77 -2.67
CA THR A 45 -13.78 22.99 -2.20
C THR A 45 -13.33 21.83 -1.30
N VAL A 46 -14.25 21.28 -0.49
CA VAL A 46 -13.97 20.10 0.33
C VAL A 46 -13.52 18.93 -0.54
N LYS A 47 -14.21 18.69 -1.66
CA LYS A 47 -13.88 17.66 -2.65
C LYS A 47 -12.45 17.82 -3.17
N SER A 48 -12.07 19.03 -3.55
CA SER A 48 -10.71 19.35 -4.02
C SER A 48 -9.64 19.11 -2.95
N LYS A 49 -9.92 19.42 -1.68
CA LYS A 49 -8.98 19.15 -0.58
C LYS A 49 -8.78 17.66 -0.32
N VAL A 50 -9.87 16.87 -0.32
CA VAL A 50 -9.80 15.42 -0.14
C VAL A 50 -9.06 14.78 -1.30
N PHE A 51 -9.37 15.16 -2.54
CA PHE A 51 -8.68 14.66 -3.73
C PHE A 51 -7.19 15.00 -3.73
N GLY A 52 -6.81 16.22 -3.36
CA GLY A 52 -5.40 16.61 -3.25
C GLY A 52 -4.63 15.80 -2.19
N ARG A 53 -5.28 15.47 -1.05
CA ARG A 53 -4.69 14.57 -0.04
C ARG A 53 -4.53 13.15 -0.58
N LEU A 54 -5.54 12.65 -1.29
CA LEU A 54 -5.50 11.33 -1.94
C LEU A 54 -4.31 11.23 -2.88
N LEU A 55 -4.14 12.21 -3.78
CA LEU A 55 -3.00 12.25 -4.70
C LEU A 55 -1.66 12.25 -3.97
N GLY A 56 -1.54 13.05 -2.90
CA GLY A 56 -0.33 13.09 -2.08
C GLY A 56 -0.01 11.74 -1.42
N VAL A 57 -1.03 11.04 -0.92
CA VAL A 57 -0.87 9.71 -0.30
C VAL A 57 -0.50 8.67 -1.36
N CYS A 58 -1.14 8.65 -2.53
CA CYS A 58 -0.79 7.74 -3.63
C CYS A 58 0.64 7.94 -4.12
N LEU A 59 1.11 9.20 -4.22
CA LEU A 59 2.52 9.47 -4.54
C LEU A 59 3.46 8.93 -3.47
N GLY A 60 3.13 9.15 -2.19
CA GLY A 60 3.89 8.62 -1.06
C GLY A 60 3.93 7.09 -1.06
N GLU A 61 2.81 6.44 -1.36
CA GLU A 61 2.69 4.98 -1.48
C GLU A 61 3.60 4.42 -2.58
N CYS A 62 3.57 5.01 -3.78
CA CYS A 62 4.47 4.62 -4.88
C CYS A 62 5.94 4.74 -4.46
N ILE A 63 6.32 5.85 -3.81
CA ILE A 63 7.70 6.05 -3.33
C ILE A 63 8.06 5.01 -2.27
N ALA A 64 7.19 4.77 -1.29
CA ALA A 64 7.43 3.80 -0.23
C ALA A 64 7.57 2.38 -0.78
N ASN A 65 6.77 2.00 -1.78
CA ASN A 65 6.85 0.71 -2.44
C ASN A 65 8.16 0.55 -3.22
N ILE A 66 8.57 1.57 -4.00
CA ILE A 66 9.87 1.57 -4.69
C ILE A 66 11.02 1.41 -3.69
N LEU A 67 11.02 2.16 -2.58
CA LEU A 67 12.05 2.06 -1.55
C LEU A 67 12.05 0.68 -0.88
N SER A 68 10.88 0.10 -0.61
CA SER A 68 10.73 -1.26 -0.08
C SER A 68 11.33 -2.29 -1.06
N CYS A 69 10.97 -2.22 -2.34
CA CYS A 69 11.51 -3.13 -3.36
C CYS A 69 13.04 -3.01 -3.50
N ILE A 70 13.58 -1.80 -3.53
CA ILE A 70 15.03 -1.56 -3.58
C ILE A 70 15.71 -2.10 -2.33
N GLY A 71 15.14 -1.85 -1.15
CA GLY A 71 15.64 -2.33 0.12
C GLY A 71 15.69 -3.86 0.18
N LEU A 72 14.62 -4.52 -0.25
CA LEU A 72 14.53 -5.98 -0.30
C LEU A 72 15.48 -6.60 -1.33
N ALA A 73 15.65 -5.95 -2.48
CA ALA A 73 16.62 -6.39 -3.50
C ALA A 73 18.07 -6.29 -3.01
N ASN A 74 18.34 -5.36 -2.09
CA ASN A 74 19.66 -5.10 -1.52
C ASN A 74 19.75 -5.46 -0.03
N ALA A 75 19.02 -6.46 0.43
CA ALA A 75 18.92 -6.85 1.84
C ALA A 75 20.26 -7.20 2.51
N ALA A 76 21.30 -7.49 1.72
CA ALA A 76 22.65 -7.71 2.24
C ALA A 76 23.38 -6.42 2.67
N ILE A 77 22.94 -5.25 2.15
CA ILE A 77 23.58 -3.94 2.36
C ILE A 77 22.67 -3.05 3.22
N VAL A 78 21.36 -3.11 2.98
CA VAL A 78 20.36 -2.29 3.68
C VAL A 78 20.06 -2.93 5.04
N PRO A 79 20.22 -2.20 6.16
CA PRO A 79 19.84 -2.68 7.49
C PRO A 79 18.37 -3.11 7.54
N LEU A 80 18.09 -4.19 8.27
CA LEU A 80 16.75 -4.78 8.40
C LEU A 80 15.69 -3.75 8.83
N ILE A 81 16.05 -2.85 9.75
CA ILE A 81 15.15 -1.82 10.25
C ILE A 81 14.59 -0.90 9.15
N TRP A 82 15.39 -0.58 8.13
CA TRP A 82 14.94 0.23 7.00
C TRP A 82 13.98 -0.54 6.10
N ASN A 83 14.24 -1.84 5.88
CA ASN A 83 13.34 -2.69 5.11
C ASN A 83 11.98 -2.84 5.81
N GLU A 84 11.99 -3.01 7.14
CA GLU A 84 10.77 -3.05 7.94
C GLU A 84 10.03 -1.71 7.87
N LEU A 85 10.74 -0.59 8.02
CA LEU A 85 10.15 0.75 7.99
C LEU A 85 9.52 1.07 6.64
N PHE A 86 10.20 0.80 5.52
CA PHE A 86 9.66 1.06 4.18
C PHE A 86 8.47 0.18 3.87
N THR A 87 8.53 -1.10 4.25
CA THR A 87 7.40 -2.01 4.06
C THR A 87 6.20 -1.62 4.93
N PHE A 88 6.45 -1.22 6.18
CA PHE A 88 5.41 -0.70 7.06
C PHE A 88 4.77 0.58 6.50
N ALA A 89 5.61 1.53 6.04
CA ALA A 89 5.13 2.78 5.45
C ALA A 89 4.31 2.53 4.18
N PHE A 90 4.69 1.58 3.35
CA PHE A 90 3.91 1.17 2.18
C PHE A 90 2.50 0.72 2.57
N PHE A 91 2.37 -0.24 3.49
CA PHE A 91 1.05 -0.73 3.93
C PHE A 91 0.21 0.35 4.62
N ALA A 92 0.83 1.21 5.43
CA ALA A 92 0.13 2.33 6.08
C ALA A 92 -0.43 3.32 5.05
N LEU A 93 0.33 3.64 4.01
CA LEU A 93 -0.11 4.52 2.94
C LEU A 93 -1.17 3.86 2.05
N GLU A 94 -1.09 2.56 1.79
CA GLU A 94 -2.12 1.77 1.09
C GLU A 94 -3.47 1.84 1.84
N GLY A 95 -3.46 1.63 3.16
CA GLY A 95 -4.65 1.79 4.00
C GLY A 95 -5.20 3.22 3.95
N ALA A 96 -4.32 4.22 4.08
CA ALA A 96 -4.71 5.63 4.03
C ALA A 96 -5.26 6.04 2.64
N ALA A 97 -4.69 5.54 1.53
CA ALA A 97 -5.17 5.78 0.18
C ALA A 97 -6.59 5.21 0.01
N SER A 98 -6.80 3.97 0.45
CA SER A 98 -8.11 3.32 0.43
C SER A 98 -9.16 4.12 1.22
N TYR A 99 -8.82 4.59 2.42
CA TYR A 99 -9.72 5.42 3.22
C TYR A 99 -10.01 6.78 2.57
N LEU A 100 -9.01 7.45 2.02
CA LEU A 100 -9.19 8.74 1.35
C LEU A 100 -9.98 8.63 0.06
N MET A 101 -9.82 7.54 -0.68
CA MET A 101 -10.65 7.22 -1.85
C MET A 101 -12.12 7.08 -1.45
N PHE A 102 -12.39 6.33 -0.38
CA PHE A 102 -13.73 6.18 0.15
C PHE A 102 -14.31 7.53 0.61
N ARG A 103 -13.53 8.35 1.30
CA ARG A 103 -13.92 9.71 1.70
C ARG A 103 -14.21 10.62 0.48
N TYR A 104 -13.42 10.50 -0.56
CA TYR A 104 -13.64 11.24 -1.80
C TYR A 104 -14.96 10.84 -2.46
N MET A 105 -15.24 9.55 -2.57
CA MET A 105 -16.50 9.03 -3.11
C MET A 105 -17.70 9.52 -2.28
N GLU A 106 -17.60 9.51 -0.95
CA GLU A 106 -18.63 10.05 -0.06
C GLU A 106 -18.97 11.52 -0.36
N GLU A 107 -17.92 12.35 -0.55
CA GLU A 107 -18.09 13.78 -0.87
C GLU A 107 -18.62 14.01 -2.30
N VAL A 108 -18.30 13.14 -3.25
CA VAL A 108 -18.80 13.21 -4.63
C VAL A 108 -20.25 12.81 -4.71
N CYS A 109 -20.61 11.66 -4.12
CA CYS A 109 -21.97 11.11 -4.19
C CYS A 109 -22.97 11.81 -3.28
N SER A 110 -22.51 12.65 -2.33
CA SER A 110 -23.35 13.47 -1.43
C SER A 110 -24.47 12.66 -0.74
N PHE A 111 -24.12 11.47 -0.23
CA PHE A 111 -25.07 10.60 0.47
C PHE A 111 -25.66 11.29 1.69
N SER A 112 -27.02 11.31 1.80
CA SER A 112 -27.76 11.93 2.90
C SER A 112 -28.55 10.89 3.71
N GLY A 113 -28.97 11.28 4.92
CA GLY A 113 -29.84 10.46 5.76
C GLY A 113 -29.15 9.28 6.43
N VAL A 114 -29.91 8.22 6.68
CA VAL A 114 -29.44 7.00 7.38
C VAL A 114 -28.40 6.25 6.55
N ALA A 115 -28.66 6.14 5.22
CA ALA A 115 -27.72 5.50 4.30
C ALA A 115 -26.34 6.18 4.31
N GLY A 116 -26.29 7.51 4.29
CA GLY A 116 -25.05 8.26 4.38
C GLY A 116 -24.27 8.00 5.67
N ARG A 117 -24.96 7.85 6.81
CA ARG A 117 -24.29 7.48 8.07
C ARG A 117 -23.73 6.06 8.04
N MET A 118 -24.46 5.10 7.51
CA MET A 118 -23.99 3.71 7.37
C MET A 118 -22.73 3.64 6.49
N ILE A 119 -22.75 4.32 5.36
CA ILE A 119 -21.61 4.38 4.42
C ILE A 119 -20.37 4.96 5.13
N LYS A 120 -20.52 6.05 5.92
CA LYS A 120 -19.43 6.61 6.73
C LYS A 120 -18.76 5.60 7.67
N TYR A 121 -19.55 4.77 8.33
CA TYR A 121 -19.01 3.74 9.22
C TYR A 121 -18.39 2.58 8.45
N MET A 122 -18.97 2.18 7.31
CA MET A 122 -18.43 1.13 6.46
C MET A 122 -17.02 1.44 5.94
N GLY A 123 -16.70 2.71 5.67
CA GLY A 123 -15.34 3.10 5.27
C GLY A 123 -14.37 3.19 6.45
N LYS A 124 -14.84 3.70 7.61
CA LYS A 124 -13.96 3.92 8.76
C LYS A 124 -13.58 2.63 9.48
N VAL A 125 -14.55 1.73 9.70
CA VAL A 125 -14.32 0.51 10.50
C VAL A 125 -13.26 -0.40 9.89
N PRO A 126 -13.31 -0.76 8.58
CA PRO A 126 -12.26 -1.56 7.97
C PRO A 126 -10.89 -0.87 8.00
N PHE A 127 -10.85 0.45 7.79
CA PHE A 127 -9.62 1.22 7.85
C PHE A 127 -8.97 1.14 9.25
N PHE A 128 -9.69 1.47 10.31
CA PHE A 128 -9.14 1.39 11.66
C PHE A 128 -8.73 -0.03 12.06
N PHE A 129 -9.51 -1.03 11.64
CA PHE A 129 -9.16 -2.44 11.86
C PHE A 129 -7.84 -2.79 11.14
N PHE A 130 -7.68 -2.37 9.89
CA PHE A 130 -6.46 -2.56 9.11
C PHE A 130 -5.25 -1.91 9.79
N GLU A 131 -5.37 -0.64 10.19
CA GLU A 131 -4.28 0.09 10.85
C GLU A 131 -3.88 -0.53 12.19
N ILE A 132 -4.85 -0.98 13.00
CA ILE A 132 -4.58 -1.68 14.26
C ILE A 132 -3.81 -2.99 14.00
N MET A 133 -4.24 -3.77 13.02
CA MET A 133 -3.56 -4.99 12.62
C MET A 133 -2.16 -4.71 12.07
N LEU A 134 -2.00 -3.62 11.32
CA LEU A 134 -0.71 -3.19 10.80
C LEU A 134 0.23 -2.81 11.96
N LEU A 135 -0.24 -2.04 12.92
CA LEU A 135 0.54 -1.71 14.13
C LEU A 135 0.96 -2.96 14.93
N ALA A 136 0.14 -4.02 14.96
CA ALA A 136 0.47 -5.26 15.62
C ALA A 136 1.41 -6.18 14.79
N THR A 137 1.63 -5.88 13.51
CA THR A 137 2.44 -6.68 12.58
C THR A 137 3.87 -6.94 13.07
N PRO A 138 4.63 -5.98 13.65
CA PRO A 138 5.99 -6.24 14.12
C PRO A 138 6.08 -7.36 15.17
N TRP A 139 5.02 -7.58 15.95
CA TRP A 139 4.99 -8.63 16.99
C TRP A 139 4.33 -9.93 16.51
N MET A 140 3.32 -9.83 15.66
CA MET A 140 2.47 -10.97 15.27
C MET A 140 2.69 -11.44 13.82
N GLY A 141 3.39 -10.66 12.98
CA GLY A 141 3.64 -11.01 11.59
C GLY A 141 2.37 -11.07 10.72
N PHE A 142 1.35 -10.25 11.00
CA PHE A 142 0.06 -10.32 10.30
C PHE A 142 0.18 -10.04 8.81
N PHE A 143 0.80 -8.93 8.43
CA PHE A 143 0.94 -8.53 7.03
C PHE A 143 2.27 -9.00 6.44
N PHE A 144 3.33 -8.88 7.21
CA PHE A 144 4.67 -9.33 6.81
C PHE A 144 5.53 -9.65 8.03
N TYR A 145 6.58 -10.41 7.81
CA TYR A 145 7.63 -10.62 8.81
C TYR A 145 8.95 -10.89 8.11
N PHE A 146 10.03 -10.60 8.81
CA PHE A 146 11.38 -10.89 8.35
C PHE A 146 11.96 -12.05 9.14
N LYS A 147 12.52 -13.04 8.44
CA LYS A 147 13.21 -14.18 9.04
C LYS A 147 14.50 -14.44 8.29
N ASP A 148 15.62 -14.50 9.01
CA ASP A 148 16.95 -14.74 8.44
C ASP A 148 17.31 -13.72 7.32
N GLY A 149 16.90 -12.45 7.46
CA GLY A 149 17.11 -11.41 6.47
C GLY A 149 16.25 -11.52 5.20
N SER A 150 15.29 -12.44 5.16
CA SER A 150 14.36 -12.62 4.05
C SER A 150 12.96 -12.17 4.42
N TYR A 151 12.29 -11.52 3.47
CA TYR A 151 10.90 -11.09 3.59
C TYR A 151 9.94 -12.25 3.40
N TYR A 152 8.94 -12.33 4.24
CA TYR A 152 7.82 -13.27 4.13
C TYR A 152 6.50 -12.52 4.25
N GLN A 153 5.57 -12.91 3.42
CA GLN A 153 4.21 -12.38 3.46
C GLN A 153 3.44 -13.03 4.61
N GLY A 154 2.77 -12.23 5.42
CA GLY A 154 1.93 -12.71 6.51
C GLY A 154 0.57 -13.21 6.04
N ASN A 155 -0.14 -13.89 6.94
CA ASN A 155 -1.43 -14.53 6.62
C ASN A 155 -2.55 -13.54 6.26
N PHE A 156 -2.44 -12.29 6.68
CA PHE A 156 -3.44 -11.25 6.42
C PHE A 156 -3.07 -10.28 5.29
N ALA A 157 -1.94 -10.51 4.61
CA ALA A 157 -1.54 -9.64 3.51
C ALA A 157 -2.58 -9.57 2.37
N TRP A 158 -3.38 -10.64 2.17
CA TRP A 158 -4.48 -10.66 1.21
C TRP A 158 -5.58 -9.63 1.53
N PHE A 159 -5.70 -9.19 2.79
CA PHE A 159 -6.71 -8.23 3.19
C PHE A 159 -6.49 -6.84 2.55
N GLY A 160 -5.24 -6.43 2.35
CA GLY A 160 -4.89 -5.24 1.55
C GLY A 160 -5.45 -5.34 0.12
N TYR A 161 -5.27 -6.49 -0.52
CA TYR A 161 -5.82 -6.72 -1.87
C TYR A 161 -7.36 -6.67 -1.89
N VAL A 162 -8.03 -7.18 -0.85
CA VAL A 162 -9.50 -7.09 -0.74
C VAL A 162 -9.95 -5.64 -0.60
N LEU A 163 -9.25 -4.83 0.20
CA LEU A 163 -9.55 -3.40 0.31
C LEU A 163 -9.40 -2.69 -1.04
N SER A 164 -8.37 -3.02 -1.81
CA SER A 164 -8.17 -2.49 -3.15
C SER A 164 -9.27 -2.96 -4.13
N LEU A 165 -9.72 -4.22 -4.04
CA LEU A 165 -10.77 -4.77 -4.90
C LEU A 165 -12.16 -4.17 -4.63
N ILE A 166 -12.46 -3.78 -3.39
CA ILE A 166 -13.73 -3.11 -3.05
C ILE A 166 -13.87 -1.80 -3.85
N HIS A 167 -12.75 -1.17 -4.23
CA HIS A 167 -12.77 0.05 -5.04
C HIS A 167 -12.97 -0.19 -6.54
N ILE A 168 -12.68 -1.41 -7.04
CA ILE A 168 -12.79 -1.74 -8.46
C ILE A 168 -14.20 -2.26 -8.82
N SER A 169 -14.94 -2.78 -7.83
CA SER A 169 -16.25 -3.42 -8.03
C SER A 169 -17.42 -2.44 -7.91
N GLU A 170 -17.28 -1.17 -8.31
CA GLU A 170 -18.46 -0.31 -8.44
C GLU A 170 -19.30 -0.80 -9.64
N PRO A 171 -20.61 -1.07 -9.41
CA PRO A 171 -21.49 -1.41 -10.50
C PRO A 171 -21.66 -0.18 -11.41
N THR A 172 -21.35 -0.38 -12.64
CA THR A 172 -21.74 0.50 -13.76
C THR A 172 -23.24 0.61 -13.85
#